data_cab2c11a1735108cc26f13d8b5270115
#
_entry.id   cab2c11a1735108cc26f13d8b5270115
#
_cell.length_a   1.000
_cell.length_b   1.000
_cell.length_c   1.000
_cell.angle_alpha   90.00
_cell.angle_beta   90.00
_cell.angle_gamma   90.00
#
_symmetry.space_group_name_H-M   'P 1'
#
loop_
_entity.id
_entity.type
_entity.pdbx_description
1 polymer ?
#
loop_
_entity_poly.entity_id
_entity_poly.type
_entity_poly.pdbx_seq_one_letter_code
_entity_poly.pdbx_strand_id
1 'polypeptide(L)'
;IKKTVNHAENIMELGCHGVVFFGSTGQSQLISLSEKIQMINNLPSSHHKEKFIIGTGLNSLVDTINLMRISLSNKLNKFLIMPPAYYKYEDDDVINFYSKIIDALPESEIILYNFEKLSGYIFSIDCIEKLVSKFPKQIIGVKDSSYNLYKNLKINNFSVMPLSLIHI
;
A
#
# COMPACT_ATOMS: atom_id res chain seq x y z
N ILE A 1 2.27 -16.19 12.77
CA ILE A 1 1.51 -14.96 13.10
C ILE A 1 2.12 -14.28 14.32
N LYS A 2 2.09 -14.91 15.53
CA LYS A 2 2.58 -14.29 16.76
C LYS A 2 4.02 -13.75 16.66
N LYS A 3 4.95 -14.52 16.05
CA LYS A 3 6.34 -14.07 15.84
C LYS A 3 6.42 -12.83 14.94
N THR A 4 5.56 -12.74 13.92
CA THR A 4 5.54 -11.60 12.99
C THR A 4 5.01 -10.34 13.68
N VAL A 5 3.96 -10.46 14.49
CA VAL A 5 3.42 -9.35 15.28
C VAL A 5 4.48 -8.85 16.27
N ASN A 6 5.07 -9.72 17.05
CA ASN A 6 6.14 -9.35 17.99
C ASN A 6 7.34 -8.70 17.30
N HIS A 7 7.71 -9.17 16.10
CA HIS A 7 8.78 -8.54 15.31
C HIS A 7 8.40 -7.14 14.89
N ALA A 8 7.17 -6.92 14.42
CA ALA A 8 6.68 -5.59 14.06
C ALA A 8 6.69 -4.63 15.27
N GLU A 9 6.27 -5.11 16.45
CA GLU A 9 6.31 -4.32 17.69
C GLU A 9 7.74 -3.95 18.07
N ASN A 10 8.67 -4.89 18.04
CA ASN A 10 10.09 -4.61 18.32
C ASN A 10 10.68 -3.55 17.35
N ILE A 11 10.33 -3.62 16.07
CA ILE A 11 10.76 -2.61 15.08
C ILE A 11 10.18 -1.23 15.42
N MET A 12 8.93 -1.17 15.87
CA MET A 12 8.31 0.09 16.29
C MET A 12 8.98 0.67 17.55
N GLU A 13 9.34 -0.17 18.51
CA GLU A 13 10.08 0.24 19.71
C GLU A 13 11.50 0.74 19.40
N LEU A 14 12.12 0.22 18.33
CA LEU A 14 13.40 0.71 17.82
C LEU A 14 13.32 2.05 17.08
N GLY A 15 12.14 2.65 16.99
CA GLY A 15 11.94 4.02 16.47
C GLY A 15 11.45 4.10 15.03
N CYS A 16 11.02 3.00 14.41
CA CYS A 16 10.38 3.07 13.11
C CYS A 16 9.03 3.83 13.17
N HIS A 17 8.71 4.59 12.12
CA HIS A 17 7.47 5.36 12.05
C HIS A 17 6.24 4.51 11.68
N GLY A 18 6.46 3.35 11.08
CA GLY A 18 5.41 2.42 10.70
C GLY A 18 5.98 1.11 10.14
N VAL A 19 5.14 0.09 10.08
CA VAL A 19 5.49 -1.23 9.52
C VAL A 19 4.49 -1.60 8.43
N VAL A 20 5.02 -2.02 7.29
CA VAL A 20 4.21 -2.54 6.18
C VAL A 20 4.16 -4.07 6.27
N PHE A 21 2.98 -4.61 6.51
CA PHE A 21 2.70 -6.04 6.34
C PHE A 21 2.43 -6.35 4.87
N PHE A 22 2.86 -7.51 4.41
CA PHE A 22 2.67 -7.97 3.04
C PHE A 22 3.28 -7.04 1.97
N GLY A 23 4.41 -6.40 2.29
CA GLY A 23 5.26 -5.77 1.28
C GLY A 23 5.98 -6.81 0.42
N SER A 24 6.66 -6.37 -0.65
CA SER A 24 7.43 -7.27 -1.54
C SER A 24 8.57 -7.98 -0.82
N THR A 25 9.28 -7.31 0.08
CA THR A 25 10.30 -7.92 0.96
C THR A 25 9.70 -9.00 1.87
N GLY A 26 8.46 -8.82 2.32
CA GLY A 26 7.70 -9.81 3.09
C GLY A 26 7.06 -10.91 2.23
N GLN A 27 7.47 -11.06 0.97
CA GLN A 27 7.02 -12.12 0.07
C GLN A 27 5.49 -12.19 -0.13
N SER A 28 4.85 -11.05 -0.18
CA SER A 28 3.37 -10.89 -0.27
C SER A 28 2.72 -11.80 -1.32
N GLN A 29 3.38 -11.98 -2.46
CA GLN A 29 2.85 -12.80 -3.57
C GLN A 29 2.80 -14.30 -3.27
N LEU A 30 3.53 -14.76 -2.25
CA LEU A 30 3.57 -16.16 -1.82
C LEU A 30 2.62 -16.45 -0.66
N ILE A 31 1.98 -15.43 -0.10
CA ILE A 31 1.03 -15.54 1.00
C ILE A 31 -0.38 -15.55 0.43
N SER A 32 -1.13 -16.59 0.72
CA SER A 32 -2.52 -16.72 0.26
C SER A 32 -3.42 -15.65 0.86
N LEU A 33 -4.55 -15.37 0.21
CA LEU A 33 -5.54 -14.41 0.73
C LEU A 33 -6.04 -14.83 2.12
N SER A 34 -6.27 -16.12 2.35
CA SER A 34 -6.70 -16.64 3.65
C SER A 34 -5.68 -16.43 4.77
N GLU A 35 -4.38 -16.61 4.48
CA GLU A 35 -3.30 -16.33 5.44
C GLU A 35 -3.17 -14.84 5.74
N LYS A 36 -3.33 -13.97 4.72
CA LYS A 36 -3.37 -12.51 4.91
C LYS A 36 -4.52 -12.12 5.85
N ILE A 37 -5.71 -12.64 5.61
CA ILE A 37 -6.90 -12.40 6.45
C ILE A 37 -6.65 -12.89 7.89
N GLN A 38 -6.09 -14.09 8.04
CA GLN A 38 -5.76 -14.64 9.36
C GLN A 38 -4.75 -13.74 10.10
N MET A 39 -3.74 -13.20 9.41
CA MET A 39 -2.80 -12.25 10.00
C MET A 39 -3.51 -10.97 10.42
N ILE A 40 -4.31 -10.36 9.53
CA ILE A 40 -5.04 -9.11 9.79
C ILE A 40 -5.90 -9.22 11.05
N ASN A 41 -6.58 -10.34 11.25
CA ASN A 41 -7.42 -10.57 12.43
C ASN A 41 -6.63 -10.65 13.75
N ASN A 42 -5.30 -10.79 13.69
CA ASN A 42 -4.41 -10.81 14.86
C ASN A 42 -3.70 -9.47 15.13
N LEU A 43 -3.65 -8.55 14.15
CA LEU A 43 -2.97 -7.26 14.30
C LEU A 43 -3.62 -6.29 15.29
N PRO A 44 -4.95 -6.26 15.46
CA PRO A 44 -5.60 -5.34 16.41
C PRO A 44 -5.17 -5.47 17.86
N SER A 45 -4.53 -6.58 18.25
CA SER A 45 -3.97 -6.77 19.60
C SER A 45 -2.73 -5.92 19.87
N SER A 46 -2.09 -5.37 18.85
CA SER A 46 -0.90 -4.53 18.99
C SER A 46 -1.23 -3.11 19.46
N HIS A 47 -0.40 -2.56 20.35
CA HIS A 47 -0.46 -1.15 20.75
C HIS A 47 -0.07 -0.19 19.61
N HIS A 48 0.64 -0.67 18.60
CA HIS A 48 1.14 0.11 17.47
C HIS A 48 0.26 0.01 16.21
N LYS A 49 -0.92 -0.59 16.28
CA LYS A 49 -1.79 -0.88 15.12
C LYS A 49 -2.07 0.34 14.23
N GLU A 50 -2.17 1.54 14.81
CA GLU A 50 -2.40 2.81 14.08
C GLU A 50 -1.26 3.18 13.10
N LYS A 51 -0.08 2.54 13.30
CA LYS A 51 1.12 2.72 12.47
C LYS A 51 1.34 1.54 11.51
N PHE A 52 0.42 0.58 11.49
CA PHE A 52 0.50 -0.55 10.58
C PHE A 52 -0.12 -0.22 9.24
N ILE A 53 0.56 -0.62 8.19
CA ILE A 53 0.16 -0.43 6.80
C ILE A 53 -0.01 -1.81 6.18
N ILE A 54 -1.13 -2.06 5.53
CA ILE A 54 -1.44 -3.34 4.90
C ILE A 54 -1.12 -3.26 3.40
N GLY A 55 -0.10 -3.97 2.96
CA GLY A 55 0.15 -4.20 1.55
C GLY A 55 -0.87 -5.21 1.00
N THR A 56 -1.56 -4.89 -0.06
CA THR A 56 -2.53 -5.83 -0.65
C THR A 56 -1.83 -6.93 -1.44
N GLY A 57 -0.93 -6.54 -2.34
CA GLY A 57 -0.16 -7.48 -3.16
C GLY A 57 -1.05 -8.42 -3.98
N LEU A 58 -2.21 -7.96 -4.44
CA LEU A 58 -3.22 -8.73 -5.16
C LEU A 58 -3.50 -8.09 -6.53
N ASN A 59 -3.66 -8.93 -7.57
CA ASN A 59 -4.05 -8.46 -8.91
C ASN A 59 -5.58 -8.36 -9.07
N SER A 60 -6.33 -9.19 -8.34
CA SER A 60 -7.79 -9.18 -8.37
C SER A 60 -8.32 -7.95 -7.63
N LEU A 61 -9.10 -7.11 -8.33
CA LEU A 61 -9.79 -5.96 -7.73
C LEU A 61 -10.74 -6.40 -6.61
N VAL A 62 -11.48 -7.47 -6.83
CA VAL A 62 -12.45 -8.00 -5.86
C VAL A 62 -11.76 -8.47 -4.58
N ASP A 63 -10.64 -9.20 -4.72
CA ASP A 63 -9.87 -9.69 -3.57
C ASP A 63 -9.18 -8.55 -2.84
N THR A 64 -8.70 -7.53 -3.57
CA THR A 64 -8.13 -6.31 -2.99
C THR A 64 -9.16 -5.60 -2.12
N ILE A 65 -10.36 -5.33 -2.65
CA ILE A 65 -11.45 -4.69 -1.90
C ILE A 65 -11.86 -5.56 -0.70
N ASN A 66 -11.94 -6.87 -0.86
CA ASN A 66 -12.30 -7.79 0.23
C ASN A 66 -11.26 -7.76 1.37
N LEU A 67 -9.97 -7.86 1.05
CA LEU A 67 -8.89 -7.77 2.03
C LEU A 67 -8.90 -6.42 2.77
N MET A 68 -9.10 -5.33 2.04
CA MET A 68 -9.18 -3.99 2.62
C MET A 68 -10.40 -3.82 3.52
N ARG A 69 -11.57 -4.34 3.13
CA ARG A 69 -12.80 -4.31 3.95
C ARG A 69 -12.60 -5.04 5.28
N ILE A 70 -11.96 -6.21 5.26
CA ILE A 70 -11.63 -6.96 6.49
C ILE A 70 -10.62 -6.18 7.33
N SER A 71 -9.64 -5.51 6.72
CA SER A 71 -8.69 -4.66 7.44
C SER A 71 -9.39 -3.49 8.12
N LEU A 72 -10.28 -2.79 7.43
CA LEU A 72 -11.07 -1.68 7.98
C LEU A 72 -11.94 -2.12 9.17
N SER A 73 -12.59 -3.29 9.09
CA SER A 73 -13.36 -3.83 10.22
C SER A 73 -12.48 -4.12 11.44
N ASN A 74 -11.18 -4.32 11.25
CA ASN A 74 -10.16 -4.45 12.27
C ASN A 74 -9.49 -3.11 12.66
N LYS A 75 -10.00 -1.97 12.19
CA LYS A 75 -9.46 -0.61 12.42
C LYS A 75 -8.06 -0.40 11.84
N LEU A 76 -7.74 -1.07 10.75
CA LEU A 76 -6.52 -0.92 9.98
C LEU A 76 -6.90 -0.24 8.66
N ASN A 77 -6.69 1.07 8.55
CA ASN A 77 -7.17 1.90 7.44
C ASN A 77 -6.09 2.33 6.45
N LYS A 78 -4.81 2.00 6.71
CA LYS A 78 -3.69 2.38 5.85
C LYS A 78 -3.27 1.23 4.95
N PHE A 79 -3.17 1.50 3.65
CA PHE A 79 -2.90 0.49 2.64
C PHE A 79 -1.75 0.89 1.73
N LEU A 80 -0.90 -0.07 1.40
CA LEU A 80 0.10 0.04 0.32
C LEU A 80 -0.40 -0.78 -0.86
N ILE A 81 -0.74 -0.11 -1.96
CA ILE A 81 -1.36 -0.75 -3.12
C ILE A 81 -0.51 -0.52 -4.36
N MET A 82 -0.14 -1.61 -5.01
CA MET A 82 0.52 -1.61 -6.32
C MET A 82 -0.56 -1.77 -7.40
N PRO A 83 -0.43 -1.12 -8.57
CA PRO A 83 -1.28 -1.44 -9.72
C PRO A 83 -1.25 -2.93 -10.03
N PRO A 84 -2.32 -3.50 -10.63
CA PRO A 84 -2.32 -4.90 -11.02
C PRO A 84 -1.13 -5.19 -11.94
N ALA A 85 -0.51 -6.35 -11.78
CA ALA A 85 0.61 -6.80 -12.61
C ALA A 85 0.12 -7.70 -13.75
N TYR A 86 1.06 -8.14 -14.61
CA TYR A 86 0.93 -9.11 -15.68
C TYR A 86 0.47 -8.52 -17.02
N TYR A 87 -0.55 -7.65 -17.06
CA TYR A 87 -0.99 -6.99 -18.27
C TYR A 87 -0.37 -5.60 -18.39
N LYS A 88 -0.37 -5.02 -19.59
CA LYS A 88 0.01 -3.62 -19.79
C LYS A 88 -1.18 -2.74 -19.43
N TYR A 89 -0.91 -1.69 -18.68
CA TYR A 89 -1.88 -0.71 -18.24
C TYR A 89 -1.42 0.70 -18.62
N GLU A 90 -2.37 1.53 -19.03
CA GLU A 90 -2.19 2.97 -19.21
C GLU A 90 -2.67 3.71 -17.94
N ASP A 91 -2.35 4.99 -17.85
CA ASP A 91 -2.70 5.84 -16.70
C ASP A 91 -4.21 5.80 -16.38
N ASP A 92 -5.06 5.83 -17.39
CA ASP A 92 -6.52 5.80 -17.20
C ASP A 92 -7.01 4.47 -16.61
N ASP A 93 -6.39 3.35 -16.96
CA ASP A 93 -6.69 2.04 -16.37
C ASP A 93 -6.35 2.02 -14.89
N VAL A 94 -5.19 2.57 -14.55
CA VAL A 94 -4.70 2.65 -13.18
C VAL A 94 -5.56 3.60 -12.36
N ILE A 95 -5.91 4.78 -12.89
CA ILE A 95 -6.85 5.72 -12.25
C ILE A 95 -8.20 5.04 -12.01
N ASN A 96 -8.72 4.30 -12.98
CA ASN A 96 -9.98 3.57 -12.83
C ASN A 96 -9.89 2.47 -11.75
N PHE A 97 -8.78 1.73 -11.68
CA PHE A 97 -8.54 0.72 -10.65
C PHE A 97 -8.61 1.32 -9.24
N TYR A 98 -7.85 2.40 -8.97
CA TYR A 98 -7.87 3.07 -7.67
C TYR A 98 -9.22 3.73 -7.39
N SER A 99 -9.87 4.32 -8.39
CA SER A 99 -11.22 4.90 -8.22
C SER A 99 -12.22 3.88 -7.72
N LYS A 100 -12.27 2.69 -8.33
CA LYS A 100 -13.17 1.61 -7.90
C LYS A 100 -12.91 1.13 -6.48
N ILE A 101 -11.64 1.11 -6.05
CA ILE A 101 -11.28 0.76 -4.67
C ILE A 101 -11.80 1.83 -3.72
N ILE A 102 -11.54 3.10 -4.00
CA ILE A 102 -11.91 4.22 -3.13
C ILE A 102 -13.43 4.41 -3.07
N ASP A 103 -14.12 4.27 -4.20
CA ASP A 103 -15.59 4.33 -4.26
C ASP A 103 -16.23 3.23 -3.40
N ALA A 104 -15.61 2.05 -3.33
CA ALA A 104 -16.09 0.96 -2.49
C ALA A 104 -15.71 1.11 -0.99
N LEU A 105 -14.63 1.82 -0.68
CA LEU A 105 -14.03 1.94 0.65
C LEU A 105 -13.50 3.37 0.90
N PRO A 106 -14.39 4.38 1.03
CA PRO A 106 -14.00 5.80 1.09
C PRO A 106 -13.23 6.20 2.35
N GLU A 107 -13.22 5.37 3.39
CA GLU A 107 -12.48 5.57 4.64
C GLU A 107 -11.02 5.09 4.57
N SER A 108 -10.58 4.53 3.44
CA SER A 108 -9.22 4.02 3.28
C SER A 108 -8.20 5.14 3.04
N GLU A 109 -7.02 4.99 3.62
CA GLU A 109 -5.83 5.81 3.36
C GLU A 109 -4.84 4.99 2.51
N ILE A 110 -4.56 5.43 1.29
CA ILE A 110 -3.82 4.67 0.30
C ILE A 110 -2.48 5.32 0.00
N ILE A 111 -1.44 4.52 0.10
CA ILE A 111 -0.10 4.82 -0.39
C ILE A 111 0.05 4.08 -1.73
N LEU A 112 0.24 4.81 -2.81
CA LEU A 112 0.52 4.25 -4.11
C LEU A 112 1.87 3.52 -4.08
N TYR A 113 1.99 2.36 -4.73
CA TYR A 113 3.27 1.66 -4.78
C TYR A 113 3.81 1.65 -6.21
N ASN A 114 4.79 2.52 -6.45
CA ASN A 114 5.50 2.63 -7.72
C ASN A 114 6.69 1.67 -7.75
N PHE A 115 6.55 0.53 -8.40
CA PHE A 115 7.62 -0.44 -8.59
C PHE A 115 7.44 -1.17 -9.92
N GLU A 116 7.91 -0.56 -11.00
CA GLU A 116 7.79 -1.04 -12.37
C GLU A 116 8.22 -2.51 -12.55
N LYS A 117 9.34 -2.91 -11.92
CA LYS A 117 9.87 -4.28 -12.03
C LYS A 117 8.88 -5.37 -11.55
N LEU A 118 7.92 -5.01 -10.70
CA LEU A 118 6.93 -5.94 -10.16
C LEU A 118 5.56 -5.80 -10.84
N SER A 119 5.14 -4.57 -11.14
CA SER A 119 3.83 -4.30 -11.73
C SER A 119 3.83 -4.27 -13.26
N GLY A 120 4.98 -4.00 -13.88
CA GLY A 120 5.06 -3.70 -15.31
C GLY A 120 4.52 -2.31 -15.68
N TYR A 121 4.21 -1.47 -14.68
CA TYR A 121 3.70 -0.11 -14.84
C TYR A 121 4.51 0.86 -14.00
N ILE A 122 4.83 2.02 -14.55
CA ILE A 122 5.45 3.14 -13.87
C ILE A 122 4.48 4.31 -13.80
N PHE A 123 4.25 4.84 -12.59
CA PHE A 123 3.38 6.00 -12.44
C PHE A 123 3.97 7.23 -13.12
N SER A 124 3.19 7.85 -13.98
CA SER A 124 3.46 9.20 -14.44
C SER A 124 3.12 10.23 -13.35
N ILE A 125 3.74 11.40 -13.42
CA ILE A 125 3.39 12.53 -12.52
C ILE A 125 1.92 12.91 -12.71
N ASP A 126 1.46 13.00 -13.94
CA ASP A 126 0.08 13.34 -14.30
C ASP A 126 -0.94 12.35 -13.70
N CYS A 127 -0.65 11.04 -13.73
CA CYS A 127 -1.49 10.03 -13.11
C CYS A 127 -1.62 10.25 -11.60
N ILE A 128 -0.50 10.52 -10.90
CA ILE A 128 -0.51 10.76 -9.46
C ILE A 128 -1.26 12.05 -9.13
N GLU A 129 -1.00 13.13 -9.86
CA GLU A 129 -1.68 14.42 -9.66
C GLU A 129 -3.19 14.31 -9.88
N LYS A 130 -3.64 13.58 -10.90
CA LYS A 130 -5.06 13.28 -11.13
C LYS A 130 -5.67 12.49 -9.98
N LEU A 131 -4.99 11.46 -9.50
CA LEU A 131 -5.46 10.64 -8.37
C LEU A 131 -5.58 11.48 -7.09
N VAL A 132 -4.57 12.28 -6.76
CA VAL A 132 -4.58 13.14 -5.57
C VAL A 132 -5.65 14.23 -5.69
N SER A 133 -5.80 14.85 -6.86
CA SER A 133 -6.84 15.85 -7.11
C SER A 133 -8.25 15.27 -6.94
N LYS A 134 -8.46 14.04 -7.43
CA LYS A 134 -9.76 13.36 -7.34
C LYS A 134 -10.06 12.83 -5.94
N PHE A 135 -9.05 12.36 -5.22
CA PHE A 135 -9.18 11.70 -3.92
C PHE A 135 -8.18 12.23 -2.88
N PRO A 136 -8.23 13.54 -2.56
CA PRO A 136 -7.20 14.19 -1.74
C PRO A 136 -7.12 13.70 -0.30
N LYS A 137 -8.17 13.05 0.21
CA LYS A 137 -8.20 12.46 1.56
C LYS A 137 -7.71 11.02 1.58
N GLN A 138 -7.91 10.30 0.49
CA GLN A 138 -7.61 8.88 0.42
C GLN A 138 -6.20 8.59 -0.10
N ILE A 139 -5.72 9.35 -1.08
CA ILE A 139 -4.37 9.16 -1.65
C ILE A 139 -3.38 10.02 -0.85
N ILE A 140 -2.70 9.40 0.11
CA ILE A 140 -1.87 10.11 1.11
C ILE A 140 -0.37 10.08 0.79
N GLY A 141 0.06 9.29 -0.17
CA GLY A 141 1.47 9.21 -0.53
C GLY A 141 1.79 8.21 -1.63
N VAL A 142 3.05 8.16 -1.99
CA VAL A 142 3.64 7.17 -2.89
C VAL A 142 4.92 6.58 -2.33
N LYS A 143 5.02 5.25 -2.34
CA LYS A 143 6.26 4.53 -2.13
C LYS A 143 6.93 4.36 -3.50
N ASP A 144 8.05 5.05 -3.70
CA ASP A 144 8.74 5.11 -4.98
C ASP A 144 10.00 4.24 -4.99
N SER A 145 9.94 3.12 -5.73
CA SER A 145 11.09 2.25 -5.97
C SER A 145 11.75 2.49 -7.33
N SER A 146 11.32 3.52 -8.08
CA SER A 146 11.89 3.92 -9.38
C SER A 146 12.91 5.05 -9.26
N TYR A 147 12.94 5.77 -8.13
CA TYR A 147 13.77 6.95 -7.84
C TYR A 147 13.47 8.21 -8.68
N ASN A 148 12.41 8.20 -9.47
CA ASN A 148 12.10 9.31 -10.37
C ASN A 148 11.16 10.33 -9.74
N LEU A 149 10.26 9.90 -8.85
CA LEU A 149 9.17 10.74 -8.36
C LEU A 149 9.63 11.75 -7.30
N TYR A 150 10.54 11.36 -6.38
CA TYR A 150 10.89 12.20 -5.23
C TYR A 150 11.53 13.55 -5.61
N LYS A 151 12.14 13.66 -6.79
CA LYS A 151 12.74 14.91 -7.28
C LYS A 151 11.73 15.81 -7.96
N ASN A 152 10.75 15.23 -8.63
CA ASN A 152 9.89 15.90 -9.60
C ASN A 152 8.46 16.10 -9.09
N LEU A 153 7.97 15.21 -8.20
CA LEU A 153 6.63 15.29 -7.66
C LEU A 153 6.60 16.23 -6.45
N LYS A 154 5.83 17.32 -6.54
CA LYS A 154 5.66 18.30 -5.48
C LYS A 154 4.19 18.54 -5.20
N ILE A 155 3.63 17.75 -4.30
CA ILE A 155 2.24 17.85 -3.86
C ILE A 155 2.22 18.16 -2.36
N ASN A 156 1.48 19.19 -1.96
CA ASN A 156 1.35 19.56 -0.55
C ASN A 156 0.62 18.45 0.24
N ASN A 157 1.08 18.18 1.45
CA ASN A 157 0.53 17.14 2.33
C ASN A 157 0.52 15.72 1.74
N PHE A 158 1.46 15.43 0.84
CA PHE A 158 1.61 14.13 0.19
C PHE A 158 3.00 13.57 0.44
N SER A 159 3.08 12.35 0.95
CA SER A 159 4.35 11.71 1.31
C SER A 159 4.97 11.00 0.11
N VAL A 160 6.16 11.39 -0.29
CA VAL A 160 6.97 10.62 -1.26
C VAL A 160 8.02 9.83 -0.48
N MET A 161 7.93 8.51 -0.49
CA MET A 161 8.81 7.61 0.24
C MET A 161 9.72 6.87 -0.76
N PRO A 162 10.92 7.41 -1.04
CA PRO A 162 11.88 6.72 -1.89
C PRO A 162 12.42 5.48 -1.16
N LEU A 163 12.50 4.35 -1.86
CA LEU A 163 13.10 3.13 -1.32
C LEU A 163 14.36 2.77 -2.10
N SER A 164 15.52 2.82 -1.44
CA SER A 164 16.77 2.25 -1.95
C SER A 164 17.07 0.94 -1.21
N LEU A 165 17.16 -0.16 -1.94
CA LEU A 165 17.69 -1.43 -1.41
C LEU A 165 19.24 -1.52 -1.52
N ILE A 166 19.86 -0.48 -2.08
CA ILE A 166 21.34 -0.44 -2.28
C ILE A 166 22.05 0.07 -1.03
N HIS A 167 21.33 0.69 -0.11
CA HIS A 167 21.89 1.29 1.11
C HIS A 167 21.42 0.60 2.40
N ILE A 168 20.97 -0.66 2.29
CA ILE A 168 20.66 -1.50 3.45
C ILE A 168 21.85 -2.43 3.69
#